data_69a782e75a7affad9343bafd109a4fb5
#
_entry.id   69a782e75a7affad9343bafd109a4fb5
#
_cell.length_a   1.000
_cell.length_b   1.000
_cell.length_c   1.000
_cell.angle_alpha   90.00
_cell.angle_beta   90.00
_cell.angle_gamma   90.00
#
_symmetry.space_group_name_H-M   'P 1'
#
loop_
_entity.id
_entity.type
_entity.pdbx_description
1 polymer ?
#
loop_
_entity_poly.entity_id
_entity_poly.type
_entity_poly.pdbx_seq_one_letter_code
_entity_poly.pdbx_strand_id
1 'polypeptide(L)'
;MKTRPFAITLFSILLISVGLSIPLQALFLQNFENLFRSLTVLNEVTAGLCLLTAFTIYHVHKSFRFLLPLTFVTVIFNNWWVGHVGFDFSLNETTLASFAFAGICCSLLEKNSFNVLRNPKLKWWHVPLRKKLDIPVSLKKFRGGTQIKRAFDISESGLFLQDLQKEDFKNYQVGERIELDLHFNEILKIRCEAKIVRKTHRLGIYPAGIGLQFSDDRQIKSTIKRLIGEVEASA
;
A
#
# COMPACT_ATOMS: atom_id res chain seq x y z
N MET A 1 -0.20 6.00 -13.60
CA MET A 1 -0.08 5.87 -12.12
C MET A 1 -0.75 4.57 -11.68
N LYS A 2 -0.10 3.78 -10.83
CA LYS A 2 -0.75 2.59 -10.25
C LYS A 2 -1.63 3.06 -9.10
N THR A 3 -2.93 3.05 -9.32
CA THR A 3 -3.92 3.48 -8.30
C THR A 3 -4.22 2.34 -7.32
N ARG A 4 -4.65 2.72 -6.13
CA ARG A 4 -5.17 1.77 -5.13
C ARG A 4 -6.46 1.13 -5.65
N PRO A 5 -6.79 -0.13 -5.28
CA PRO A 5 -8.08 -0.73 -5.64
C PRO A 5 -9.23 0.17 -5.20
N PHE A 6 -10.14 0.45 -6.12
CA PHE A 6 -11.28 1.34 -5.89
C PHE A 6 -12.14 0.87 -4.70
N ALA A 7 -12.38 -0.45 -4.60
CA ALA A 7 -13.18 -1.01 -3.52
C ALA A 7 -12.60 -0.74 -2.12
N ILE A 8 -11.28 -0.76 -1.93
CA ILE A 8 -10.65 -0.42 -0.64
C ILE A 8 -10.92 1.04 -0.27
N THR A 9 -10.79 1.95 -1.24
CA THR A 9 -11.04 3.39 -1.00
C THR A 9 -12.52 3.65 -0.74
N LEU A 10 -13.40 3.10 -1.58
CA LEU A 10 -14.84 3.25 -1.43
C LEU A 10 -15.33 2.71 -0.09
N PHE A 11 -14.91 1.50 0.27
CA PHE A 11 -15.29 0.89 1.54
C PHE A 11 -14.81 1.72 2.74
N SER A 12 -13.59 2.25 2.70
CA SER A 12 -13.10 3.11 3.78
C SER A 12 -13.91 4.39 3.90
N ILE A 13 -14.32 5.02 2.79
CA ILE A 13 -15.18 6.20 2.79
C ILE A 13 -16.56 5.85 3.37
N LEU A 14 -17.14 4.73 2.94
CA LEU A 14 -18.45 4.30 3.45
C LEU A 14 -18.42 4.01 4.95
N LEU A 15 -17.36 3.38 5.46
CA LEU A 15 -17.19 3.18 6.91
C LEU A 15 -17.06 4.49 7.68
N ILE A 16 -16.33 5.47 7.13
CA ILE A 16 -16.23 6.80 7.71
C ILE A 16 -17.62 7.46 7.75
N SER A 17 -18.37 7.36 6.65
CA SER A 17 -19.73 7.92 6.59
C SER A 17 -20.66 7.28 7.62
N VAL A 18 -20.60 5.95 7.79
CA VAL A 18 -21.35 5.24 8.84
C VAL A 18 -20.90 5.69 10.23
N GLY A 19 -19.61 5.78 10.50
CA GLY A 19 -19.09 6.21 11.80
C GLY A 19 -19.48 7.65 12.15
N LEU A 20 -19.50 8.55 11.17
CA LEU A 20 -19.88 9.96 11.34
C LEU A 20 -21.40 10.15 11.36
N SER A 21 -22.20 9.27 10.75
CA SER A 21 -23.65 9.41 10.73
C SER A 21 -24.25 9.35 12.13
N ILE A 22 -23.69 8.56 13.04
CA ILE A 22 -24.17 8.39 14.41
C ILE A 22 -24.13 9.73 15.18
N PRO A 23 -22.97 10.39 15.34
CA PRO A 23 -22.92 11.69 16.04
C PRO A 23 -23.64 12.80 15.27
N LEU A 24 -23.68 12.75 13.91
CA LEU A 24 -24.40 13.75 13.12
C LEU A 24 -25.92 13.63 13.30
N GLN A 25 -26.47 12.43 13.32
CA GLN A 25 -27.91 12.23 13.62
C GLN A 25 -28.27 12.80 14.98
N ALA A 26 -27.47 12.57 16.00
CA ALA A 26 -27.67 13.12 17.32
C ALA A 26 -27.63 14.66 17.33
N LEU A 27 -26.78 15.29 16.51
CA LEU A 27 -26.69 16.74 16.39
C LEU A 27 -27.86 17.36 15.62
N PHE A 28 -28.38 16.69 14.57
CA PHE A 28 -29.40 17.27 13.68
C PHE A 28 -30.84 16.94 14.08
N LEU A 29 -31.07 15.79 14.73
CA LEU A 29 -32.40 15.31 15.03
C LEU A 29 -32.86 15.65 16.45
N GLN A 30 -32.01 16.16 17.32
CA GLN A 30 -32.34 16.40 18.71
C GLN A 30 -31.94 17.79 19.19
N ASN A 31 -32.73 18.39 20.09
CA ASN A 31 -32.34 19.57 20.85
C ASN A 31 -31.10 19.23 21.68
N PHE A 32 -30.14 20.15 21.76
CA PHE A 32 -28.86 20.01 22.45
C PHE A 32 -28.93 19.38 23.84
N GLU A 33 -30.02 19.61 24.56
CA GLU A 33 -30.25 19.05 25.90
C GLU A 33 -30.47 17.54 25.93
N ASN A 34 -30.92 16.93 24.83
CA ASN A 34 -31.16 15.50 24.72
C ASN A 34 -29.99 14.75 24.03
N LEU A 35 -28.99 15.46 23.53
CA LEU A 35 -27.87 14.90 22.78
C LEU A 35 -27.15 13.78 23.56
N PHE A 36 -26.81 14.03 24.81
CA PHE A 36 -26.10 13.04 25.66
C PHE A 36 -27.00 11.88 26.11
N ARG A 37 -28.29 12.03 26.00
CA ARG A 37 -29.27 10.99 26.39
C ARG A 37 -29.52 10.00 25.25
N SER A 38 -29.32 10.42 23.99
CA SER A 38 -29.53 9.60 22.81
C SER A 38 -28.22 8.92 22.34
N LEU A 39 -27.06 9.51 22.67
CA LEU A 39 -25.76 8.88 22.45
C LEU A 39 -25.50 7.81 23.52
N THR A 40 -25.92 6.60 23.23
CA THR A 40 -25.55 5.46 24.11
C THR A 40 -24.05 5.15 23.94
N VAL A 41 -23.43 4.62 24.98
CA VAL A 41 -22.03 4.13 24.92
C VAL A 41 -21.83 3.17 23.74
N LEU A 42 -22.87 2.39 23.40
CA LEU A 42 -22.81 1.48 22.25
C LEU A 42 -22.68 2.21 20.92
N ASN A 43 -23.39 3.35 20.75
CA ASN A 43 -23.29 4.19 19.56
C ASN A 43 -21.89 4.77 19.40
N GLU A 44 -21.29 5.27 20.48
CA GLU A 44 -19.94 5.85 20.47
C GLU A 44 -18.88 4.77 20.15
N VAL A 45 -18.98 3.60 20.77
CA VAL A 45 -18.11 2.47 20.49
C VAL A 45 -18.23 2.02 19.04
N THR A 46 -19.45 1.95 18.50
CA THR A 46 -19.71 1.58 17.10
C THR A 46 -19.10 2.59 16.15
N ALA A 47 -19.30 3.89 16.39
CA ALA A 47 -18.70 4.97 15.60
C ALA A 47 -17.17 4.90 15.62
N GLY A 48 -16.57 4.76 16.80
CA GLY A 48 -15.12 4.62 16.98
C GLY A 48 -14.54 3.40 16.26
N LEU A 49 -15.22 2.25 16.35
CA LEU A 49 -14.82 1.04 15.63
C LEU A 49 -14.92 1.20 14.11
N CYS A 50 -15.95 1.84 13.58
CA CYS A 50 -16.08 2.13 12.16
C CYS A 50 -14.91 2.99 11.66
N LEU A 51 -14.58 4.08 12.36
CA LEU A 51 -13.48 4.97 12.01
C LEU A 51 -12.11 4.27 12.08
N LEU A 52 -11.87 3.51 13.15
CA LEU A 52 -10.62 2.75 13.32
C LEU A 52 -10.47 1.67 12.25
N THR A 53 -11.56 0.97 11.92
CA THR A 53 -11.56 -0.06 10.87
C THR A 53 -11.35 0.57 9.50
N ALA A 54 -11.98 1.69 9.20
CA ALA A 54 -11.76 2.46 7.98
C ALA A 54 -10.28 2.83 7.81
N PHE A 55 -9.65 3.35 8.86
CA PHE A 55 -8.23 3.70 8.87
C PHE A 55 -7.35 2.48 8.60
N THR A 56 -7.59 1.36 9.29
CA THR A 56 -6.76 0.14 9.13
C THR A 56 -6.93 -0.51 7.76
N ILE A 57 -8.12 -0.47 7.17
CA ILE A 57 -8.38 -0.96 5.81
C ILE A 57 -7.75 -0.02 4.78
N TYR A 58 -7.91 1.29 4.94
CA TYR A 58 -7.30 2.28 4.05
C TYR A 58 -5.78 2.11 3.97
N HIS A 59 -5.11 1.91 5.11
CA HIS A 59 -3.66 1.66 5.16
C HIS A 59 -3.29 0.19 4.91
N VAL A 60 -4.28 -0.70 4.71
CA VAL A 60 -4.07 -2.16 4.57
C VAL A 60 -3.20 -2.68 5.73
N HIS A 61 -3.55 -2.31 6.94
CA HIS A 61 -2.86 -2.77 8.14
C HIS A 61 -3.41 -4.14 8.58
N LYS A 62 -2.57 -5.02 9.10
CA LYS A 62 -2.97 -6.40 9.47
C LYS A 62 -4.11 -6.46 10.50
N SER A 63 -4.24 -5.45 11.34
CA SER A 63 -5.29 -5.38 12.37
C SER A 63 -6.70 -5.39 11.82
N PHE A 64 -6.92 -5.02 10.54
CA PHE A 64 -8.26 -5.04 9.95
C PHE A 64 -8.93 -6.42 10.04
N ARG A 65 -8.14 -7.50 10.07
CA ARG A 65 -8.65 -8.89 10.14
C ARG A 65 -9.45 -9.16 11.40
N PHE A 66 -9.12 -8.47 12.48
CA PHE A 66 -9.83 -8.56 13.76
C PHE A 66 -10.86 -7.43 13.88
N LEU A 67 -10.50 -6.24 13.43
CA LEU A 67 -11.38 -5.07 13.55
C LEU A 67 -12.61 -5.18 12.66
N LEU A 68 -12.49 -5.69 11.42
CA LEU A 68 -13.63 -5.79 10.51
C LEU A 68 -14.74 -6.71 11.05
N PRO A 69 -14.47 -7.96 11.46
CA PRO A 69 -15.50 -8.81 12.08
C PRO A 69 -16.08 -8.18 13.35
N LEU A 70 -15.24 -7.59 14.20
CA LEU A 70 -15.69 -6.92 15.43
C LEU A 70 -16.64 -5.75 15.09
N THR A 71 -16.25 -4.89 14.17
CA THR A 71 -17.10 -3.75 13.68
C THR A 71 -18.40 -4.28 13.10
N PHE A 72 -18.35 -5.35 12.30
CA PHE A 72 -19.53 -5.96 11.70
C PHE A 72 -20.54 -6.41 12.75
N VAL A 73 -20.09 -7.17 13.74
CA VAL A 73 -20.94 -7.64 14.85
C VAL A 73 -21.50 -6.47 15.66
N THR A 74 -20.63 -5.48 15.97
CA THR A 74 -21.05 -4.31 16.76
C THR A 74 -22.08 -3.46 16.03
N VAL A 75 -21.95 -3.23 14.72
CA VAL A 75 -22.93 -2.48 13.91
C VAL A 75 -24.27 -3.21 13.88
N ILE A 76 -24.28 -4.54 13.64
CA ILE A 76 -25.52 -5.33 13.64
C ILE A 76 -26.19 -5.30 15.01
N PHE A 77 -25.42 -5.48 16.07
CA PHE A 77 -25.96 -5.44 17.43
C PHE A 77 -26.50 -4.05 17.79
N ASN A 78 -25.79 -2.99 17.42
CA ASN A 78 -26.24 -1.63 17.65
C ASN A 78 -27.56 -1.34 16.91
N ASN A 79 -27.66 -1.73 15.62
CA ASN A 79 -28.88 -1.57 14.86
C ASN A 79 -30.06 -2.36 15.46
N TRP A 80 -29.80 -3.60 15.89
CA TRP A 80 -30.80 -4.40 16.57
C TRP A 80 -31.27 -3.76 17.88
N TRP A 81 -30.33 -3.25 18.68
CA TRP A 81 -30.63 -2.56 19.94
C TRP A 81 -31.47 -1.30 19.70
N VAL A 82 -31.05 -0.47 18.75
CA VAL A 82 -31.79 0.76 18.41
C VAL A 82 -33.19 0.44 17.90
N GLY A 83 -33.39 -0.60 17.10
CA GLY A 83 -34.70 -1.01 16.61
C GLY A 83 -35.65 -1.59 17.67
N HIS A 84 -35.11 -2.14 18.78
CA HIS A 84 -35.90 -2.73 19.86
C HIS A 84 -36.17 -1.74 21.01
N VAL A 85 -35.22 -0.90 21.33
CA VAL A 85 -35.27 -0.03 22.53
C VAL A 85 -35.37 1.45 22.15
N GLY A 86 -34.96 1.80 20.94
CA GLY A 86 -35.04 3.18 20.44
C GLY A 86 -36.45 3.56 20.04
N PHE A 87 -36.74 4.87 20.10
CA PHE A 87 -38.03 5.43 19.72
C PHE A 87 -38.03 6.04 18.30
N ASP A 88 -36.80 6.25 17.76
CA ASP A 88 -36.63 7.02 16.52
C ASP A 88 -36.69 6.17 15.24
N PHE A 89 -36.33 4.86 15.33
CA PHE A 89 -36.29 3.95 14.20
C PHE A 89 -37.00 2.64 14.48
N SER A 90 -37.73 2.16 13.47
CA SER A 90 -38.40 0.86 13.54
C SER A 90 -37.41 -0.30 13.37
N LEU A 91 -37.76 -1.48 13.86
CA LEU A 91 -36.97 -2.69 13.69
C LEU A 91 -36.72 -3.02 12.21
N ASN A 92 -37.68 -2.73 11.33
CA ASN A 92 -37.53 -2.99 9.89
C ASN A 92 -36.48 -2.08 9.26
N GLU A 93 -36.44 -0.80 9.64
CA GLU A 93 -35.45 0.17 9.12
C GLU A 93 -34.03 -0.20 9.58
N THR A 94 -33.84 -0.55 10.84
CA THR A 94 -32.55 -0.93 11.40
C THR A 94 -32.08 -2.28 10.86
N THR A 95 -33.00 -3.20 10.58
CA THR A 95 -32.69 -4.47 9.90
C THR A 95 -32.24 -4.23 8.46
N LEU A 96 -32.95 -3.36 7.72
CA LEU A 96 -32.55 -2.99 6.35
C LEU A 96 -31.15 -2.33 6.33
N ALA A 97 -30.88 -1.44 7.29
CA ALA A 97 -29.56 -0.82 7.45
C ALA A 97 -28.46 -1.86 7.69
N SER A 98 -28.74 -2.91 8.47
CA SER A 98 -27.81 -4.01 8.72
C SER A 98 -27.53 -4.82 7.46
N PHE A 99 -28.53 -5.10 6.62
CA PHE A 99 -28.35 -5.75 5.33
C PHE A 99 -27.57 -4.87 4.35
N ALA A 100 -27.86 -3.57 4.30
CA ALA A 100 -27.10 -2.63 3.48
C ALA A 100 -25.61 -2.61 3.89
N PHE A 101 -25.34 -2.58 5.19
CA PHE A 101 -23.97 -2.65 5.72
C PHE A 101 -23.28 -3.97 5.36
N ALA A 102 -23.97 -5.10 5.45
CA ALA A 102 -23.44 -6.40 5.01
C ALA A 102 -23.11 -6.40 3.51
N GLY A 103 -23.95 -5.81 2.66
CA GLY A 103 -23.70 -5.63 1.23
C GLY A 103 -22.44 -4.78 0.97
N ILE A 104 -22.25 -3.70 1.72
CA ILE A 104 -21.04 -2.89 1.66
C ILE A 104 -19.80 -3.74 2.01
N CYS A 105 -19.86 -4.55 3.06
CA CYS A 105 -18.77 -5.46 3.43
C CYS A 105 -18.44 -6.45 2.32
N CYS A 106 -19.42 -6.94 1.58
CA CYS A 106 -19.22 -7.85 0.45
C CYS A 106 -18.41 -7.20 -0.70
N SER A 107 -18.39 -5.87 -0.83
CA SER A 107 -17.60 -5.18 -1.84
C SER A 107 -16.08 -5.44 -1.70
N LEU A 108 -15.60 -5.76 -0.50
CA LEU A 108 -14.21 -6.13 -0.24
C LEU A 108 -13.82 -7.51 -0.79
N LEU A 109 -14.80 -8.33 -1.17
CA LEU A 109 -14.56 -9.65 -1.78
C LEU A 109 -14.11 -9.54 -3.24
N GLU A 110 -14.08 -8.33 -3.82
CA GLU A 110 -13.45 -8.11 -5.12
C GLU A 110 -12.03 -8.69 -5.12
N LYS A 111 -11.72 -9.48 -6.15
CA LYS A 111 -10.47 -10.27 -6.25
C LYS A 111 -9.20 -9.46 -5.97
N ASN A 112 -9.10 -8.25 -6.51
CA ASN A 112 -7.91 -7.40 -6.36
C ASN A 112 -7.78 -6.89 -4.92
N SER A 113 -8.88 -6.40 -4.34
CA SER A 113 -8.95 -5.89 -2.98
C SER A 113 -8.69 -6.99 -1.97
N PHE A 114 -9.33 -8.15 -2.15
CA PHE A 114 -9.15 -9.32 -1.28
C PHE A 114 -7.71 -9.83 -1.27
N ASN A 115 -7.07 -9.93 -2.44
CA ASN A 115 -5.68 -10.37 -2.53
C ASN A 115 -4.72 -9.43 -1.79
N VAL A 116 -4.90 -8.12 -1.93
CA VAL A 116 -4.06 -7.14 -1.24
C VAL A 116 -4.32 -7.13 0.26
N LEU A 117 -5.57 -7.23 0.68
CA LEU A 117 -5.94 -7.34 2.09
C LEU A 117 -5.35 -8.63 2.71
N ARG A 118 -5.43 -9.75 2.00
CA ARG A 118 -4.83 -11.02 2.45
C ARG A 118 -3.32 -10.95 2.52
N ASN A 119 -2.67 -10.28 1.58
CA ASN A 119 -1.23 -10.14 1.53
C ASN A 119 -0.80 -8.68 1.37
N PRO A 120 -0.59 -7.93 2.48
CA PRO A 120 -0.20 -6.52 2.44
C PRO A 120 1.10 -6.22 1.69
N LYS A 121 1.93 -7.22 1.43
CA LYS A 121 3.14 -7.05 0.60
C LYS A 121 2.81 -6.76 -0.87
N LEU A 122 1.60 -7.07 -1.32
CA LEU A 122 1.12 -6.82 -2.68
C LEU A 122 0.61 -5.40 -2.91
N LYS A 123 0.94 -4.43 -2.06
CA LYS A 123 0.59 -3.00 -2.23
C LYS A 123 1.31 -2.40 -3.43
N TRP A 124 0.86 -2.72 -4.65
CA TRP A 124 1.53 -2.29 -5.90
C TRP A 124 1.58 -0.77 -6.09
N TRP A 125 0.72 -0.01 -5.43
CA TRP A 125 0.73 1.46 -5.47
C TRP A 125 1.85 2.09 -4.62
N HIS A 126 2.49 1.31 -3.74
CA HIS A 126 3.68 1.71 -3.00
C HIS A 126 4.98 1.24 -3.67
N VAL A 127 4.86 0.40 -4.71
CA VAL A 127 6.05 -0.05 -5.44
C VAL A 127 6.46 1.05 -6.40
N PRO A 128 7.67 1.60 -6.28
CA PRO A 128 8.16 2.62 -7.20
C PRO A 128 8.04 2.17 -8.64
N LEU A 129 7.64 3.11 -9.52
CA LEU A 129 7.60 2.84 -10.96
C LEU A 129 9.02 2.51 -11.42
N ARG A 130 9.15 1.38 -12.11
CA ARG A 130 10.40 0.99 -12.76
C ARG A 130 10.35 1.44 -14.21
N LYS A 131 11.42 2.10 -14.64
CA LYS A 131 11.59 2.55 -16.02
C LYS A 131 12.69 1.77 -16.68
N LYS A 132 12.45 1.37 -17.91
CA LYS A 132 13.50 0.78 -18.75
C LYS A 132 14.46 1.91 -19.12
N LEU A 133 15.65 1.82 -18.61
CA LEU A 133 16.71 2.80 -18.84
C LEU A 133 18.02 2.03 -18.99
N ASP A 134 18.57 2.07 -20.20
CA ASP A 134 19.83 1.38 -20.51
C ASP A 134 21.01 2.28 -20.15
N ILE A 135 21.36 2.30 -18.87
CA ILE A 135 22.49 3.08 -18.37
C ILE A 135 23.65 2.16 -17.94
N PRO A 136 24.90 2.58 -18.22
CA PRO A 136 26.06 1.88 -17.68
C PRO A 136 26.13 2.01 -16.16
N VAL A 137 26.45 0.90 -15.51
CA VAL A 137 26.62 0.80 -14.06
C VAL A 137 27.94 0.15 -13.76
N SER A 138 28.81 0.85 -13.06
CA SER A 138 30.06 0.29 -12.58
C SER A 138 29.84 -0.33 -11.20
N LEU A 139 30.17 -1.63 -11.09
CA LEU A 139 30.06 -2.41 -9.86
C LEU A 139 31.44 -2.52 -9.23
N LYS A 140 31.60 -2.09 -8.00
CA LYS A 140 32.83 -2.27 -7.24
C LYS A 140 32.61 -3.35 -6.18
N LYS A 141 33.33 -4.45 -6.31
CA LYS A 141 33.37 -5.49 -5.28
C LYS A 141 34.43 -5.19 -4.24
N PHE A 142 34.14 -5.53 -2.98
CA PHE A 142 35.08 -5.37 -1.86
C PHE A 142 36.40 -6.14 -2.02
N ARG A 143 36.42 -7.19 -2.86
CA ARG A 143 37.60 -8.05 -3.14
C ARG A 143 37.82 -8.32 -4.62
N GLY A 144 37.36 -7.45 -5.52
CA GLY A 144 37.50 -7.68 -6.95
C GLY A 144 37.46 -6.36 -7.74
N GLY A 145 37.90 -6.42 -8.99
CA GLY A 145 37.94 -5.25 -9.87
C GLY A 145 36.58 -4.64 -10.15
N THR A 146 36.59 -3.48 -10.78
CA THR A 146 35.37 -2.80 -11.26
C THR A 146 34.83 -3.53 -12.48
N GLN A 147 33.56 -3.90 -12.47
CA GLN A 147 32.86 -4.46 -13.61
C GLN A 147 31.81 -3.47 -14.11
N ILE A 148 31.75 -3.24 -15.43
CA ILE A 148 30.71 -2.41 -16.04
C ILE A 148 29.62 -3.33 -16.56
N LYS A 149 28.40 -3.09 -16.13
CA LYS A 149 27.18 -3.79 -16.56
C LYS A 149 26.12 -2.78 -16.99
N ARG A 150 25.02 -3.23 -17.58
CA ARG A 150 23.93 -2.37 -18.00
C ARG A 150 22.69 -2.55 -17.12
N ALA A 151 22.05 -1.46 -16.77
CA ALA A 151 20.75 -1.52 -16.11
C ALA A 151 19.68 -1.83 -17.15
N PHE A 152 18.79 -2.79 -16.84
CA PHE A 152 17.60 -3.09 -17.64
C PHE A 152 16.42 -2.20 -17.25
N ASP A 153 16.28 -2.00 -15.96
CA ASP A 153 15.28 -1.08 -15.38
C ASP A 153 15.82 -0.43 -14.11
N ILE A 154 15.34 0.77 -13.84
CA ILE A 154 15.68 1.56 -12.65
C ILE A 154 14.43 2.15 -12.03
N SER A 155 14.44 2.31 -10.71
CA SER A 155 13.44 3.02 -9.91
C SER A 155 14.12 3.83 -8.81
N GLU A 156 13.39 4.65 -8.08
CA GLU A 156 13.93 5.37 -6.91
C GLU A 156 14.46 4.45 -5.79
N SER A 157 14.02 3.19 -5.74
CA SER A 157 14.41 2.24 -4.69
C SER A 157 15.44 1.21 -5.12
N GLY A 158 15.79 1.12 -6.40
CA GLY A 158 16.73 0.12 -6.89
C GLY A 158 16.71 -0.05 -8.40
N LEU A 159 17.53 -0.95 -8.88
CA LEU A 159 17.68 -1.25 -10.30
C LEU A 159 17.81 -2.76 -10.55
N PHE A 160 17.61 -3.15 -11.81
CA PHE A 160 17.87 -4.50 -12.27
C PHE A 160 18.99 -4.47 -13.30
N LEU A 161 20.07 -5.22 -13.01
CA LEU A 161 21.20 -5.37 -13.91
C LEU A 161 21.01 -6.61 -14.80
N GLN A 162 21.20 -6.42 -16.09
CA GLN A 162 21.21 -7.47 -17.10
C GLN A 162 22.64 -7.87 -17.51
N ASP A 163 22.76 -8.82 -18.43
CA ASP A 163 24.02 -9.25 -19.05
C ASP A 163 25.04 -9.85 -18.07
N LEU A 164 24.54 -10.54 -17.07
CA LEU A 164 25.39 -11.31 -16.16
C LEU A 164 25.73 -12.66 -16.78
N GLN A 165 27.02 -12.94 -16.90
CA GLN A 165 27.50 -14.25 -17.31
C GLN A 165 27.29 -15.29 -16.20
N LYS A 166 27.26 -16.58 -16.54
CA LYS A 166 27.05 -17.67 -15.55
C LYS A 166 28.03 -17.62 -14.38
N GLU A 167 29.25 -17.18 -14.62
CA GLU A 167 30.31 -17.02 -13.62
C GLU A 167 30.02 -15.87 -12.66
N ASP A 168 29.50 -14.75 -13.17
CA ASP A 168 29.05 -13.62 -12.37
C ASP A 168 27.93 -14.02 -11.39
N PHE A 169 27.00 -14.88 -11.83
CA PHE A 169 25.94 -15.39 -10.96
C PHE A 169 26.45 -16.14 -9.73
N LYS A 170 27.56 -16.87 -9.86
CA LYS A 170 28.17 -17.58 -8.72
C LYS A 170 28.80 -16.61 -7.73
N ASN A 171 29.31 -15.50 -8.25
CA ASN A 171 30.10 -14.53 -7.50
C ASN A 171 29.28 -13.53 -6.68
N TYR A 172 27.98 -13.36 -6.97
CA TYR A 172 27.08 -12.47 -6.24
C TYR A 172 26.15 -13.26 -5.32
N GLN A 173 26.05 -12.87 -4.05
CA GLN A 173 25.16 -13.52 -3.08
C GLN A 173 24.00 -12.60 -2.73
N VAL A 174 22.78 -13.17 -2.59
CA VAL A 174 21.64 -12.41 -2.10
C VAL A 174 21.91 -11.97 -0.66
N GLY A 175 21.72 -10.68 -0.39
CA GLY A 175 22.04 -10.08 0.90
C GLY A 175 23.37 -9.32 0.91
N GLU A 176 24.26 -9.55 -0.05
CA GLU A 176 25.55 -8.87 -0.20
C GLU A 176 25.35 -7.38 -0.51
N ARG A 177 26.20 -6.52 0.05
CA ARG A 177 26.27 -5.09 -0.26
C ARG A 177 27.37 -4.84 -1.26
N ILE A 178 27.08 -3.97 -2.21
CA ILE A 178 28.02 -3.59 -3.28
C ILE A 178 27.95 -2.08 -3.50
N GLU A 179 29.08 -1.48 -3.85
CA GLU A 179 29.14 -0.10 -4.31
C GLU A 179 28.84 -0.02 -5.80
N LEU A 180 28.02 0.97 -6.16
CA LEU A 180 27.59 1.25 -7.53
C LEU A 180 27.97 2.68 -7.91
N ASP A 181 28.50 2.83 -9.12
CA ASP A 181 28.57 4.13 -9.80
C ASP A 181 27.59 4.07 -11.00
N LEU A 182 26.50 4.84 -10.92
CA LEU A 182 25.48 4.97 -11.95
C LEU A 182 25.89 6.08 -12.91
N HIS A 183 26.00 5.80 -14.22
CA HIS A 183 26.39 6.75 -15.23
C HIS A 183 25.18 7.18 -16.05
N PHE A 184 24.51 8.27 -15.68
CA PHE A 184 23.34 8.80 -16.42
C PHE A 184 23.75 9.48 -17.71
N ASN A 185 24.89 10.17 -17.72
CA ASN A 185 25.55 10.74 -18.90
C ASN A 185 27.07 10.81 -18.63
N GLU A 186 27.85 11.38 -19.55
CA GLU A 186 29.31 11.47 -19.41
C GLU A 186 29.77 12.25 -18.19
N ILE A 187 28.98 13.25 -17.75
CA ILE A 187 29.31 14.17 -16.67
C ILE A 187 28.71 13.69 -15.35
N LEU A 188 27.50 13.11 -15.38
CA LEU A 188 26.71 12.83 -14.18
C LEU A 188 26.87 11.39 -13.73
N LYS A 189 27.62 11.23 -12.64
CA LYS A 189 27.86 9.94 -11.97
C LYS A 189 27.29 10.02 -10.55
N ILE A 190 26.50 9.00 -10.16
CA ILE A 190 26.00 8.87 -8.80
C ILE A 190 26.64 7.64 -8.18
N ARG A 191 27.36 7.85 -7.08
CA ARG A 191 27.87 6.75 -6.26
C ARG A 191 26.86 6.44 -5.17
N CYS A 192 26.50 5.17 -5.05
CA CYS A 192 25.60 4.69 -4.00
C CYS A 192 25.94 3.25 -3.59
N GLU A 193 25.55 2.89 -2.38
CA GLU A 193 25.58 1.53 -1.89
C GLU A 193 24.25 0.84 -2.21
N ALA A 194 24.31 -0.43 -2.62
CA ALA A 194 23.10 -1.22 -2.86
C ALA A 194 23.27 -2.65 -2.32
N LYS A 195 22.12 -3.24 -1.97
CA LYS A 195 22.02 -4.62 -1.51
C LYS A 195 21.45 -5.50 -2.62
N ILE A 196 22.07 -6.65 -2.86
CA ILE A 196 21.53 -7.66 -3.77
C ILE A 196 20.29 -8.29 -3.12
N VAL A 197 19.11 -8.10 -3.71
CA VAL A 197 17.84 -8.59 -3.15
C VAL A 197 17.29 -9.80 -3.89
N ARG A 198 17.72 -10.02 -5.13
CA ARG A 198 17.32 -11.21 -5.90
C ARG A 198 18.30 -11.53 -7.01
N LYS A 199 18.33 -12.80 -7.39
CA LYS A 199 18.92 -13.31 -8.63
C LYS A 199 17.79 -13.89 -9.47
N THR A 200 17.77 -13.58 -10.75
CA THR A 200 16.73 -14.08 -11.66
C THR A 200 17.38 -14.70 -12.89
N HIS A 201 17.04 -15.94 -13.17
CA HIS A 201 17.36 -16.55 -14.45
C HIS A 201 16.41 -15.99 -15.52
N ARG A 202 16.77 -16.16 -16.79
CA ARG A 202 15.92 -15.70 -17.90
C ARG A 202 14.51 -16.28 -17.80
N LEU A 203 13.50 -15.41 -17.78
CA LEU A 203 12.09 -15.79 -17.69
C LEU A 203 11.27 -14.96 -18.69
N GLY A 204 10.91 -15.56 -19.84
CA GLY A 204 10.19 -14.85 -20.89
C GLY A 204 10.97 -13.65 -21.42
N ILE A 205 10.39 -12.45 -21.33
CA ILE A 205 10.98 -11.19 -21.80
C ILE A 205 11.99 -10.59 -20.81
N TYR A 206 12.07 -11.11 -19.58
CA TYR A 206 13.02 -10.63 -18.59
C TYR A 206 14.37 -11.31 -18.76
N PRO A 207 15.46 -10.54 -18.87
CA PRO A 207 16.81 -11.10 -18.97
C PRO A 207 17.25 -11.77 -17.67
N ALA A 208 18.26 -12.62 -17.76
CA ALA A 208 18.97 -13.08 -16.58
C ALA A 208 19.70 -11.90 -15.92
N GLY A 209 19.62 -11.80 -14.59
CA GLY A 209 20.20 -10.64 -13.92
C GLY A 209 20.05 -10.64 -12.41
N ILE A 210 20.53 -9.56 -11.77
CA ILE A 210 20.41 -9.33 -10.35
C ILE A 210 19.58 -8.07 -10.06
N GLY A 211 18.71 -8.17 -9.09
CA GLY A 211 17.96 -7.02 -8.55
C GLY A 211 18.73 -6.41 -7.39
N LEU A 212 18.94 -5.11 -7.46
CA LEU A 212 19.65 -4.31 -6.49
C LEU A 212 18.69 -3.34 -5.82
N GLN A 213 18.76 -3.22 -4.52
CA GLN A 213 18.04 -2.24 -3.72
C GLN A 213 19.03 -1.20 -3.20
N PHE A 214 18.81 0.07 -3.50
CA PHE A 214 19.63 1.16 -2.98
C PHE A 214 19.53 1.25 -1.46
N SER A 215 20.59 1.71 -0.81
CA SER A 215 20.58 2.08 0.60
C SER A 215 19.46 3.09 0.90
N ASP A 216 19.01 3.16 2.15
CA ASP A 216 17.87 4.00 2.54
C ASP A 216 18.26 5.48 2.72
N ASP A 217 19.14 5.97 1.85
CA ASP A 217 19.56 7.37 1.79
C ASP A 217 18.53 8.19 1.02
N ARG A 218 17.88 9.14 1.71
CA ARG A 218 16.85 10.00 1.13
C ARG A 218 17.41 10.93 0.04
N GLN A 219 18.66 11.39 0.18
CA GLN A 219 19.27 12.28 -0.81
C GLN A 219 19.53 11.54 -2.12
N ILE A 220 20.08 10.32 -2.05
CA ILE A 220 20.32 9.47 -3.21
C ILE A 220 18.99 9.16 -3.90
N LYS A 221 17.95 8.74 -3.16
CA LYS A 221 16.63 8.44 -3.72
C LYS A 221 16.01 9.65 -4.43
N SER A 222 16.06 10.83 -3.81
CA SER A 222 15.51 12.06 -4.40
C SER A 222 16.25 12.46 -5.68
N THR A 223 17.58 12.32 -5.70
CA THR A 223 18.42 12.62 -6.85
C THR A 223 18.13 11.65 -7.99
N ILE A 224 18.07 10.34 -7.72
CA ILE A 224 17.72 9.32 -8.72
C ILE A 224 16.32 9.58 -9.30
N LYS A 225 15.34 9.90 -8.45
CA LYS A 225 13.96 10.21 -8.89
C LYS A 225 13.93 11.41 -9.84
N ARG A 226 14.66 12.49 -9.50
CA ARG A 226 14.76 13.67 -10.36
C ARG A 226 15.38 13.32 -11.72
N LEU A 227 16.50 12.61 -11.74
CA LEU A 227 17.19 12.24 -12.97
C LEU A 227 16.39 11.30 -13.88
N ILE A 228 15.67 10.35 -13.30
CA ILE A 228 14.74 9.50 -14.05
C ILE A 228 13.65 10.37 -14.73
N GLY A 229 13.20 11.45 -14.07
CA GLY A 229 12.24 12.40 -14.64
C GLY A 229 12.84 13.27 -15.75
N GLU A 230 14.09 13.72 -15.60
CA GLU A 230 14.79 14.54 -16.60
C GLU A 230 15.09 13.76 -17.89
N VAL A 231 15.51 12.50 -17.78
CA VAL A 231 15.72 11.62 -18.95
C VAL A 231 14.42 11.36 -19.71
N GLU A 232 13.27 11.36 -19.03
CA GLU A 232 11.96 11.26 -19.70
C GLU A 232 11.56 12.52 -20.48
N ALA A 233 11.93 13.68 -19.95
CA ALA A 233 11.59 14.95 -20.60
C ALA A 233 12.45 15.20 -21.85
N SER A 234 13.57 14.49 -22.00
CA SER A 234 14.52 14.62 -23.12
C SER A 234 14.41 13.48 -24.16
N ALA A 235 13.56 12.49 -23.96
CA ALA A 235 13.28 11.38 -24.88
C ALA A 235 11.94 11.54 -25.60
#